data_2646d88d14c6626008567ca728067be8
#
_entry.id   2646d88d14c6626008567ca728067be8
#
_cell.length_a   1.000
_cell.length_b   1.000
_cell.length_c   1.000
_cell.angle_alpha   90.00
_cell.angle_beta   90.00
_cell.angle_gamma   90.00
#
_symmetry.space_group_name_H-M   'P 1'
#
loop_
_entity.id
_entity.type
_entity.pdbx_description
1 polymer ?
#
loop_
_entity_poly.entity_id
_entity_poly.type
_entity_poly.pdbx_seq_one_letter_code
_entity_poly.pdbx_strand_id
1 'polypeptide(L)'
;DVVESGEVGYASYRFSYTSTLPEAKGARVAFEGISRMKLSGGKIRHYAEVFDRSVALSQLDFAPERLKKIALKYASRLRESGAMARHVNA
;
A
#
# COMPACT_ATOMS: atom_id res chain seq x y z
N ASP A 1 -7.55 -2.77 -14.71
CA ASP A 1 -8.13 -4.10 -14.87
C ASP A 1 -8.79 -4.55 -13.58
N VAL A 2 -9.99 -5.10 -13.72
CA VAL A 2 -10.77 -5.63 -12.60
C VAL A 2 -11.03 -7.10 -12.84
N VAL A 3 -10.77 -7.93 -11.83
CA VAL A 3 -11.03 -9.35 -11.86
C VAL A 3 -11.86 -9.72 -10.64
N GLU A 4 -12.91 -10.50 -10.84
CA GLU A 4 -13.77 -11.01 -9.77
C GLU A 4 -13.75 -12.53 -9.76
N SER A 5 -13.75 -13.11 -8.57
CA SER A 5 -13.90 -14.55 -8.38
C SER A 5 -14.71 -14.77 -7.10
N GLY A 6 -15.96 -15.19 -7.27
CA GLY A 6 -16.88 -15.34 -6.14
C GLY A 6 -17.12 -14.01 -5.42
N GLU A 7 -16.78 -13.97 -4.13
CA GLU A 7 -16.99 -12.79 -3.29
C GLU A 7 -15.75 -11.90 -3.18
N VAL A 8 -14.72 -12.16 -3.98
CA VAL A 8 -13.47 -11.40 -3.97
C VAL A 8 -13.26 -10.70 -5.29
N GLY A 9 -12.98 -9.41 -5.23
CA GLY A 9 -12.63 -8.61 -6.40
C GLY A 9 -11.21 -8.06 -6.28
N TYR A 10 -10.55 -7.94 -7.41
CA TYR A 10 -9.22 -7.34 -7.51
C TYR A 10 -9.23 -6.27 -8.59
N ALA A 11 -8.54 -5.18 -8.33
CA ALA A 11 -8.37 -4.10 -9.30
C ALA A 11 -6.92 -3.62 -9.30
N SER A 12 -6.30 -3.56 -10.46
CA SER A 12 -5.01 -2.88 -10.59
C SER A 12 -5.27 -1.40 -10.89
N TYR A 13 -4.43 -0.53 -10.35
CA TYR A 13 -4.60 0.91 -10.52
C TYR A 13 -3.26 1.63 -10.68
N ARG A 14 -3.33 2.79 -11.29
CA ARG A 14 -2.26 3.78 -11.31
C ARG A 14 -2.79 5.06 -10.70
N PHE A 15 -1.96 5.71 -9.91
CA PHE A 15 -2.35 6.90 -9.18
C PHE A 15 -1.22 7.92 -9.18
N SER A 16 -1.58 9.20 -9.24
CA SER A 16 -0.61 10.27 -9.05
C SER A 16 -1.25 11.45 -8.34
N TYR A 17 -0.45 12.17 -7.59
CA TYR A 17 -0.89 13.39 -6.93
C TYR A 17 0.29 14.36 -6.77
N THR A 18 -0.03 15.63 -6.56
CA THR A 18 0.98 16.63 -6.22
C THR A 18 1.04 16.75 -4.70
N SER A 19 2.22 16.55 -4.13
CA SER A 19 2.42 16.61 -2.70
C SER A 19 2.25 18.03 -2.18
N THR A 20 1.55 18.16 -1.04
CA THR A 20 1.44 19.42 -0.31
C THR A 20 2.44 19.54 0.85
N LEU A 21 3.28 18.52 1.04
CA LEU A 21 4.32 18.54 2.07
C LEU A 21 5.39 19.58 1.72
N PRO A 22 5.79 20.47 2.67
CA PRO A 22 6.82 21.46 2.41
C PRO A 22 8.14 20.87 1.94
N GLU A 23 8.57 19.73 2.52
CA GLU A 23 9.83 19.06 2.16
C GLU A 23 9.81 18.44 0.76
N ALA A 24 8.65 18.20 0.19
CA ALA A 24 8.51 17.63 -1.16
C ALA A 24 8.56 18.69 -2.27
N LYS A 25 8.51 19.98 -1.94
CA LYS A 25 8.64 21.11 -2.87
C LYS A 25 7.73 21.02 -4.10
N GLY A 26 6.49 20.55 -3.90
CA GLY A 26 5.52 20.42 -4.99
C GLY A 26 5.76 19.23 -5.90
N ALA A 27 6.51 18.23 -5.48
CA ALA A 27 6.79 17.04 -6.27
C ALA A 27 5.51 16.31 -6.68
N ARG A 28 5.48 15.81 -7.91
CA ARG A 28 4.43 14.94 -8.42
C ARG A 28 4.77 13.49 -8.11
N VAL A 29 3.92 12.84 -7.35
CA VAL A 29 4.13 11.46 -6.91
C VAL A 29 3.28 10.53 -7.75
N ALA A 30 3.89 9.47 -8.28
CA ALA A 30 3.21 8.45 -9.06
C ALA A 30 3.50 7.07 -8.50
N PHE A 31 2.49 6.22 -8.42
CA PHE A 31 2.63 4.83 -7.98
C PHE A 31 1.51 3.97 -8.57
N GLU A 32 1.72 2.67 -8.53
CA GLU A 32 0.73 1.71 -8.95
C GLU A 32 0.55 0.63 -7.89
N GLY A 33 -0.58 -0.04 -7.91
CA GLY A 33 -0.88 -1.07 -6.93
C GLY A 33 -2.04 -1.94 -7.32
N ILE A 34 -2.43 -2.82 -6.41
CA ILE A 34 -3.54 -3.74 -6.56
C ILE A 34 -4.43 -3.61 -5.33
N SER A 35 -5.72 -3.43 -5.57
CA SER A 35 -6.73 -3.46 -4.51
C SER A 35 -7.37 -4.84 -4.45
N ARG A 36 -7.65 -5.31 -3.24
CA ARG A 36 -8.42 -6.51 -2.98
C ARG A 36 -9.67 -6.13 -2.20
N MET A 37 -10.82 -6.54 -2.70
CA MET A 37 -12.09 -6.23 -2.08
C MET A 37 -12.84 -7.52 -1.76
N LYS A 38 -13.41 -7.63 -0.57
CA LYS A 38 -14.37 -8.68 -0.25
C LYS A 38 -15.77 -8.11 -0.42
N LEU A 39 -16.60 -8.83 -1.16
CA LEU A 39 -17.94 -8.42 -1.53
C LEU A 39 -18.97 -9.28 -0.82
N SER A 40 -20.09 -8.69 -0.43
CA SER A 40 -21.22 -9.40 0.13
C SER A 40 -22.49 -8.64 -0.22
N GLY A 41 -23.44 -9.32 -0.88
CA GLY A 41 -24.69 -8.70 -1.31
C GLY A 41 -24.49 -7.51 -2.25
N GLY A 42 -23.46 -7.56 -3.13
CA GLY A 42 -23.12 -6.49 -4.05
C GLY A 42 -22.44 -5.28 -3.42
N LYS A 43 -22.05 -5.37 -2.16
CA LYS A 43 -21.39 -4.29 -1.43
C LYS A 43 -19.98 -4.68 -1.01
N ILE A 44 -19.07 -3.71 -0.97
CA ILE A 44 -17.70 -3.90 -0.45
C ILE A 44 -17.78 -3.98 1.06
N ARG A 45 -17.33 -5.11 1.64
CA ARG A 45 -17.29 -5.33 3.08
C ARG A 45 -15.89 -5.21 3.66
N HIS A 46 -14.86 -5.41 2.82
CA HIS A 46 -13.47 -5.27 3.22
C HIS A 46 -12.67 -4.78 2.04
N TYR A 47 -11.73 -3.88 2.30
CA TYR A 47 -10.87 -3.29 1.28
C TYR A 47 -9.43 -3.33 1.78
N ALA A 48 -8.54 -3.79 0.92
CA ALA A 48 -7.11 -3.75 1.17
C ALA A 48 -6.38 -3.42 -0.12
N GLU A 49 -5.22 -2.80 -0.01
CA GLU A 49 -4.41 -2.49 -1.17
C GLU A 49 -2.95 -2.81 -0.92
N VAL A 50 -2.25 -3.18 -1.99
CA VAL A 50 -0.83 -3.46 -1.97
C VAL A 50 -0.15 -2.56 -2.99
N PHE A 51 0.79 -1.75 -2.55
CA PHE A 51 1.62 -0.93 -3.40
C PHE A 51 2.98 -0.73 -2.74
N ASP A 52 3.97 -0.35 -3.54
CA ASP A 52 5.31 -0.11 -3.00
C ASP A 52 5.41 1.33 -2.47
N ARG A 53 5.40 1.47 -1.15
CA ARG A 53 5.52 2.77 -0.48
C ARG A 53 6.86 3.43 -0.74
N SER A 54 7.92 2.63 -0.89
CA SER A 54 9.25 3.18 -1.17
C SER A 54 9.29 3.90 -2.50
N VAL A 55 8.59 3.38 -3.52
CA VAL A 55 8.46 4.04 -4.81
C VAL A 55 7.76 5.39 -4.65
N ALA A 56 6.64 5.42 -3.93
CA ALA A 56 5.90 6.66 -3.70
C ALA A 56 6.70 7.67 -2.88
N LEU A 57 7.27 7.23 -1.75
CA LEU A 57 7.95 8.12 -0.80
C LEU A 57 9.29 8.61 -1.31
N SER A 58 10.00 7.83 -2.16
CA SER A 58 11.26 8.28 -2.75
C SER A 58 11.07 9.51 -3.64
N GLN A 59 9.89 9.66 -4.21
CA GLN A 59 9.56 10.82 -5.06
C GLN A 59 9.28 12.09 -4.25
N LEU A 60 9.18 11.98 -2.93
CA LEU A 60 8.98 13.12 -2.03
C LEU A 60 10.30 13.71 -1.50
N ASP A 61 11.43 13.24 -2.00
CA ASP A 61 12.76 13.68 -1.59
C ASP A 61 13.06 13.44 -0.11
N PHE A 62 12.53 12.36 0.44
CA PHE A 62 12.84 11.95 1.82
C PHE A 62 14.25 11.39 1.90
N ALA A 63 14.98 11.71 2.98
CA ALA A 63 16.29 11.15 3.24
C ALA A 63 16.24 9.61 3.33
N PRO A 64 17.28 8.88 2.85
CA PRO A 64 17.27 7.42 2.89
C PRO A 64 17.01 6.83 4.27
N GLU A 65 17.53 7.44 5.33
CA GLU A 65 17.30 7.01 6.71
C GLU A 65 15.82 7.08 7.10
N ARG A 66 15.12 8.10 6.65
CA ARG A 66 13.68 8.26 6.89
C ARG A 66 12.88 7.20 6.15
N LEU A 67 13.26 6.89 4.90
CA LEU A 67 12.63 5.83 4.12
C LEU A 67 12.80 4.47 4.81
N LYS A 68 14.00 4.18 5.30
CA LYS A 68 14.27 2.93 6.02
C LYS A 68 13.44 2.84 7.29
N LYS A 69 13.34 3.92 8.05
CA LYS A 69 12.55 3.97 9.28
C LYS A 69 11.07 3.68 9.03
N ILE A 70 10.51 4.28 7.98
CA ILE A 70 9.12 4.04 7.57
C ILE A 70 8.92 2.60 7.15
N ALA A 71 9.82 2.05 6.33
CA ALA A 71 9.76 0.67 5.88
C ALA A 71 9.80 -0.31 7.04
N LEU A 72 10.67 -0.08 8.03
CA LEU A 72 10.77 -0.92 9.23
C LEU A 72 9.49 -0.88 10.08
N LYS A 73 8.83 0.26 10.13
CA LYS A 73 7.54 0.39 10.82
C LYS A 73 6.48 -0.50 10.19
N TYR A 74 6.39 -0.53 8.86
CA TYR A 74 5.45 -1.41 8.15
C TYR A 74 5.84 -2.88 8.24
N ALA A 75 7.13 -3.19 8.22
CA ALA A 75 7.63 -4.54 8.44
C ALA A 75 7.21 -5.06 9.82
N SER A 76 7.34 -4.25 10.85
CA SER A 76 6.94 -4.59 12.20
C SER A 76 5.43 -4.88 12.29
N ARG A 77 4.60 -4.04 11.68
CA ARG A 77 3.14 -4.26 11.63
C ARG A 77 2.79 -5.55 10.91
N LEU A 78 3.46 -5.85 9.81
CA LEU A 78 3.24 -7.07 9.05
C LEU A 78 3.58 -8.30 9.88
N ARG A 79 4.75 -8.29 10.57
CA ARG A 79 5.20 -9.40 11.41
C ARG A 79 4.26 -9.66 12.58
N GLU A 80 3.62 -8.63 13.11
CA GLU A 80 2.69 -8.72 14.23
C GLU A 80 1.27 -9.13 13.81
N SER A 81 0.96 -9.12 12.52
CA SER A 81 -0.35 -9.57 12.04
C SER A 81 -0.54 -11.06 12.31
N GLY A 82 -1.78 -11.46 12.65
CA GLY A 82 -2.10 -12.86 12.95
C GLY A 82 -1.75 -13.81 11.82
N ALA A 83 -1.98 -13.38 10.57
CA ALA A 83 -1.69 -14.19 9.39
C ALA A 83 -0.18 -14.40 9.21
N MET A 84 0.64 -13.39 9.49
CA MET A 84 2.08 -13.46 9.28
C MET A 84 2.82 -14.06 10.48
N ALA A 85 2.29 -13.93 11.70
CA ALA A 85 2.94 -14.40 12.91
C ALA A 85 3.27 -15.90 12.84
N ARG A 86 2.39 -16.70 12.24
CA ARG A 86 2.60 -18.14 12.06
C ARG A 86 3.81 -18.44 11.17
N HIS A 87 4.13 -17.57 10.23
CA HIS A 87 5.26 -17.76 9.33
C HIS A 87 6.59 -17.36 10.00
N VAL A 88 6.60 -16.26 10.74
CA VAL A 88 7.84 -15.76 11.34
C VAL A 88 8.22 -16.48 12.63
N ASN A 89 7.27 -17.17 13.27
CA ASN A 89 7.48 -17.93 14.50
C ASN A 89 7.52 -19.45 14.26
N ALA A 90 7.54 -19.87 13.02
CA ALA A 90 7.60 -21.28 12.64
C ALA A 90 8.96 -21.90 12.94
#